data_c646d3a534685a8224db543afb5a2289
#
_entry.id   c646d3a534685a8224db543afb5a2289
#
_cell.length_a   1.000
_cell.length_b   1.000
_cell.length_c   1.000
_cell.angle_alpha   90.00
_cell.angle_beta   90.00
_cell.angle_gamma   90.00
#
_symmetry.space_group_name_H-M   'P 1'
#
loop_
_entity.id
_entity.type
_entity.pdbx_description
1 polymer ?
#
loop_
_entity_poly.entity_id
_entity_poly.type
_entity_poly.pdbx_seq_one_letter_code
_entity_poly.pdbx_strand_id
1 'polypeptide(L)' 'MNFTQLYTTKAETEDALAFLTSKARSTESEPCEITSEIISTENGFQLTACFKFSYQVESMIFELGIR' A
#
# COMPACT_ATOMS: atom_id res chain seq x y z
N MET A 1 9.20 1.16 -0.27
CA MET A 1 8.38 1.60 0.87
C MET A 1 7.52 0.45 1.38
N ASN A 2 7.48 0.26 2.69
CA ASN A 2 6.66 -0.78 3.32
C ASN A 2 5.52 -0.13 4.10
N PHE A 3 4.33 -0.70 3.96
CA PHE A 3 3.14 -0.23 4.64
C PHE A 3 2.50 -1.41 5.39
N THR A 4 2.13 -1.19 6.66
CA THR A 4 1.45 -2.19 7.46
C THR A 4 0.36 -1.50 8.28
N GLN A 5 -0.86 -2.01 8.20
CA GLN A 5 -2.00 -1.46 8.91
C GLN A 5 -2.98 -2.57 9.29
N LEU A 6 -3.58 -2.43 10.47
CA LEU A 6 -4.61 -3.36 10.94
C LEU A 6 -5.99 -2.77 10.64
N TYR A 7 -6.88 -3.59 10.11
CA TYR A 7 -8.26 -3.21 9.80
C TYR A 7 -9.23 -4.19 10.45
N THR A 8 -10.44 -3.74 10.74
CA THR A 8 -11.44 -4.57 11.42
C THR A 8 -12.17 -5.51 10.46
N THR A 9 -12.29 -5.17 9.19
CA THR A 9 -12.97 -6.00 8.20
C THR A 9 -12.11 -6.22 6.96
N LYS A 10 -12.38 -7.32 6.25
CA LYS A 10 -11.68 -7.62 5.01
C LYS A 10 -12.00 -6.58 3.94
N ALA A 11 -13.24 -6.09 3.90
CA ALA A 11 -13.65 -5.06 2.93
C ALA A 11 -12.83 -3.79 3.11
N GLU A 12 -12.62 -3.34 4.36
CA GLU A 12 -11.77 -2.19 4.65
C GLU A 12 -10.33 -2.41 4.18
N THR A 13 -9.82 -3.63 4.40
CA THR A 13 -8.47 -3.99 3.98
C THR A 13 -8.31 -3.93 2.47
N GLU A 14 -9.28 -4.46 1.73
CA GLU A 14 -9.26 -4.44 0.28
C GLU A 14 -9.39 -3.02 -0.27
N ASP A 15 -10.26 -2.21 0.33
CA ASP A 15 -10.41 -0.80 -0.05
C ASP A 15 -9.12 -0.02 0.18
N ALA A 16 -8.46 -0.25 1.31
CA ALA A 16 -7.19 0.39 1.61
C ALA A 16 -6.11 -0.01 0.61
N LEU A 17 -6.05 -1.29 0.24
CA LEU A 17 -5.09 -1.77 -0.75
C LEU A 17 -5.37 -1.14 -2.12
N ALA A 18 -6.63 -1.05 -2.52
CA ALA A 18 -7.01 -0.41 -3.78
C ALA A 18 -6.60 1.07 -3.80
N PHE A 19 -6.82 1.78 -2.68
CA PHE A 19 -6.43 3.18 -2.54
C PHE A 19 -4.90 3.34 -2.66
N LEU A 20 -4.15 2.51 -1.96
CA LEU A 20 -2.68 2.56 -2.01
C LEU A 20 -2.15 2.25 -3.40
N THR A 21 -2.72 1.24 -4.06
CA THR A 21 -2.34 0.87 -5.42
C THR A 21 -2.61 2.02 -6.39
N SER A 22 -3.77 2.65 -6.27
CA SER A 22 -4.14 3.79 -7.11
C SER A 22 -3.16 4.96 -6.92
N LYS A 23 -2.80 5.26 -5.68
CA LYS A 23 -1.83 6.31 -5.37
C LYS A 23 -0.45 5.99 -5.93
N ALA A 24 -0.01 4.74 -5.82
CA ALA A 24 1.27 4.32 -6.36
C ALA A 24 1.30 4.48 -7.88
N ARG A 25 0.23 4.07 -8.57
CA ARG A 25 0.12 4.20 -10.02
C ARG A 25 0.11 5.66 -10.48
N SER A 26 -0.47 6.55 -9.67
CA SER A 26 -0.47 7.99 -9.98
C SER A 26 0.90 8.63 -9.79
N THR A 27 1.72 8.08 -8.90
CA THR A 27 3.03 8.64 -8.55
C THR A 27 4.15 8.15 -9.46
N GLU A 28 4.03 6.93 -9.97
CA GLU A 28 5.11 6.30 -10.74
C GLU A 28 5.31 6.93 -12.12
N SER A 29 6.58 7.14 -12.50
CA SER A 29 6.95 7.49 -13.86
C SER A 29 7.21 6.23 -14.68
N GLU A 30 7.76 5.20 -14.02
CA GLU A 30 7.93 3.88 -14.57
C GLU A 30 7.20 2.89 -13.68
N PRO A 31 6.74 1.73 -14.22
CA PRO A 31 6.00 0.76 -13.41
C PRO A 31 6.74 0.38 -12.13
N CYS A 32 6.07 0.51 -10.99
CA CYS A 32 6.62 0.09 -9.71
C CYS A 32 6.20 -1.35 -9.41
N GLU A 33 7.03 -2.03 -8.64
CA GLU A 33 6.72 -3.37 -8.17
C GLU A 33 5.91 -3.28 -6.90
N ILE A 34 4.74 -3.92 -6.89
CA ILE A 34 3.83 -3.89 -5.74
C ILE A 34 3.59 -5.32 -5.28
N THR A 35 3.92 -5.60 -4.02
CA THR A 35 3.60 -6.87 -3.38
C THR A 35 2.71 -6.58 -2.18
N SER A 36 1.73 -7.43 -1.93
CA SER A 36 0.82 -7.25 -0.81
C SER A 36 0.40 -8.57 -0.22
N GLU A 37 0.04 -8.55 1.06
CA GLU A 37 -0.43 -9.71 1.78
C GLU A 37 -1.48 -9.28 2.79
N ILE A 38 -2.57 -10.05 2.88
CA ILE A 38 -3.62 -9.83 3.88
C ILE A 38 -3.61 -11.03 4.81
N ILE A 39 -3.38 -10.77 6.10
CA ILE A 39 -3.29 -11.80 7.12
C ILE A 39 -4.47 -11.66 8.07
N SER A 40 -5.22 -12.74 8.29
CA SER A 40 -6.31 -12.78 9.26
C SER A 40 -5.71 -12.90 10.66
N THR A 41 -6.14 -12.02 11.57
CA THR A 41 -5.70 -12.02 12.96
C THR A 41 -6.90 -12.07 13.89
N GLU A 42 -6.67 -12.27 15.19
CA GLU A 42 -7.74 -12.27 16.19
C GLU A 42 -8.47 -10.93 16.26
N ASN A 43 -7.78 -9.85 15.97
CA ASN A 43 -8.31 -8.49 16.08
C ASN A 43 -8.80 -7.93 14.74
N GLY A 44 -8.76 -8.72 13.67
CA GLY A 44 -9.17 -8.27 12.34
C GLY A 44 -8.24 -8.75 11.24
N PHE A 45 -7.94 -7.88 10.30
CA PHE A 45 -7.10 -8.21 9.15
C PHE A 45 -5.91 -7.26 9.08
N GLN A 46 -4.72 -7.82 8.91
CA GLN A 46 -3.50 -7.04 8.76
C GLN A 46 -3.14 -6.96 7.28
N LEU A 47 -3.05 -5.74 6.76
CA LEU A 47 -2.57 -5.49 5.40
C LEU A 47 -1.09 -5.14 5.47
N THR A 48 -0.28 -5.89 4.73
CA THR A 48 1.13 -5.58 4.53
C THR A 48 1.34 -5.37 3.04
N ALA A 49 1.86 -4.21 2.67
CA ALA A 49 2.13 -3.89 1.27
C ALA A 49 3.54 -3.33 1.14
N CYS A 50 4.21 -3.73 0.06
CA CYS A 50 5.54 -3.23 -0.27
C CYS A 50 5.49 -2.61 -1.65
N PHE A 51 5.95 -1.37 -1.75
CA PHE A 51 6.00 -0.62 -3.01
C PHE A 51 7.44 -0.31 -3.34
N LYS A 52 7.89 -0.82 -4.47
CA LYS A 52 9.26 -0.62 -4.92
C LYS A 52 9.24 0.24 -6.17
N PHE A 53 9.56 1.52 -6.00
CA PHE A 53 9.62 2.48 -7.09
C PHE A 53 11.00 2.48 -7.74
N SER A 54 11.04 2.79 -9.03
CA SER A 54 12.31 2.90 -9.78
C SER A 54 13.15 4.08 -9.31
N TYR A 55 12.50 5.14 -8.82
CA TYR A 55 13.18 6.34 -8.34
C TYR A 55 12.79 6.63 -6.89
N GLN A 56 13.79 6.98 -6.08
CA GLN A 56 13.57 7.28 -4.66
C GLN A 56 12.62 8.46 -4.47
N VAL A 57 12.68 9.46 -5.34
CA VAL A 57 11.80 10.62 -5.25
C VAL A 57 10.33 10.24 -5.37
N GLU A 58 10.02 9.23 -6.17
CA GLU A 58 8.64 8.74 -6.32
C GLU A 58 8.14 8.10 -5.02
N SER A 59 9.00 7.36 -4.35
CA SER A 59 8.67 6.79 -3.04
C SER A 59 8.35 7.88 -2.02
N MET A 60 9.10 8.96 -2.02
CA MET A 60 8.87 10.09 -1.12
C MET A 60 7.55 10.80 -1.42
N ILE A 61 7.23 11.01 -2.69
CA ILE A 61 5.98 11.64 -3.12
C ILE A 61 4.79 10.75 -2.73
N PHE A 62 4.89 9.45 -2.97
CA PHE A 62 3.85 8.50 -2.60
C PHE A 62 3.60 8.53 -1.10
N GLU A 63 4.66 8.50 -0.30
CA GLU A 63 4.57 8.51 1.15
C GLU A 63 3.87 9.77 1.67
N LEU A 64 4.18 10.93 1.10
CA LEU A 64 3.53 12.18 1.46
C LEU A 64 2.05 12.19 1.05
N GLY A 65 1.71 11.53 -0.05
CA GLY A 65 0.35 11.48 -0.55
C GLY A 65 -0.60 10.60 0.24
N ILE A 66 -0.07 9.69 1.08
CA ILE A 66 -0.89 8.77 1.88
C ILE A 66 -0.93 9.11 3.37
N ARG A 67 -0.29 10.18 3.78
CA ARG A 67 -0.32 10.62 5.18
C ARG A 67 -1.55 11.42 5.53
#